data_b9750091e0038808f26390ddd7182cf2
#
_entry.id   b9750091e0038808f26390ddd7182cf2
#
_cell.length_a   1.000
_cell.length_b   1.000
_cell.length_c   1.000
_cell.angle_alpha   90.00
_cell.angle_beta   90.00
_cell.angle_gamma   90.00
#
_symmetry.space_group_name_H-M   'P 1'
#
loop_
_entity.id
_entity.type
_entity.pdbx_description
1 polymer ?
#
loop_
_entity_poly.entity_id
_entity_poly.type
_entity_poly.pdbx_seq_one_letter_code
_entity_poly.pdbx_strand_id
1 'polypeptide(L)'
;PGAIRFDVDDVADRSVDLPHMLPDATLFAAKVGALGIGNDDKVITYDASGGFMAAARAWWMFRVFGHENVAMLNGCLPKWLKENRPTESGAAASPAPKVFAVERTDFGLVRSVEQVLANIEARADQVVDARNAARFAGTMPEPWPVDKIGHIPGSLNLPFDELMDKDNANVMRPADEIAAAVRASGLDTDAPIVTSCGSGVTA
;
A
#
# COMPACT_ATOMS: atom_id res chain seq x y z
N PRO A 1 -4.29 -17.35 -13.70
CA PRO A 1 -3.36 -18.46 -13.97
C PRO A 1 -1.91 -17.98 -13.90
N GLY A 2 -1.01 -18.82 -13.33
CA GLY A 2 0.41 -18.50 -13.18
C GLY A 2 0.76 -17.45 -12.13
N ALA A 3 -0.16 -17.05 -11.28
CA ALA A 3 0.10 -16.06 -10.24
C ALA A 3 1.04 -16.61 -9.17
N ILE A 4 1.97 -15.78 -8.72
CA ILE A 4 2.92 -16.07 -7.65
C ILE A 4 2.38 -15.45 -6.35
N ARG A 5 2.46 -16.18 -5.24
CA ARG A 5 2.08 -15.64 -3.94
C ARG A 5 3.18 -14.73 -3.40
N PHE A 6 2.84 -13.47 -3.20
CA PHE A 6 3.64 -12.52 -2.45
C PHE A 6 2.97 -12.29 -1.09
N ASP A 7 3.65 -12.68 -0.01
CA ASP A 7 3.14 -12.53 1.35
C ASP A 7 3.80 -11.31 1.99
N VAL A 8 3.01 -10.28 2.27
CA VAL A 8 3.49 -9.01 2.84
C VAL A 8 4.14 -9.23 4.20
N ASP A 9 3.61 -10.18 5.00
CA ASP A 9 4.16 -10.48 6.32
C ASP A 9 5.46 -11.26 6.25
N ASP A 10 5.63 -12.11 5.23
CA ASP A 10 6.89 -12.84 5.04
C ASP A 10 8.03 -11.95 4.54
N VAL A 11 7.69 -10.90 3.81
CA VAL A 11 8.66 -9.93 3.28
C VAL A 11 8.94 -8.79 4.29
N ALA A 12 8.13 -8.63 5.34
CA ALA A 12 8.31 -7.56 6.33
C ALA A 12 9.57 -7.74 7.19
N ASP A 13 10.13 -6.62 7.68
CA ASP A 13 11.11 -6.63 8.76
C ASP A 13 10.43 -7.09 10.06
N ARG A 14 10.95 -8.16 10.65
CA ARG A 14 10.45 -8.76 11.89
C ARG A 14 11.36 -8.49 13.09
N SER A 15 12.33 -7.60 12.95
CA SER A 15 13.24 -7.23 14.05
C SER A 15 12.55 -6.40 15.13
N VAL A 16 11.40 -5.80 14.81
CA VAL A 16 10.55 -5.03 15.72
C VAL A 16 9.15 -5.64 15.78
N ASP A 17 8.49 -5.50 16.93
CA ASP A 17 7.13 -6.00 17.16
C ASP A 17 6.07 -5.01 16.64
N LEU A 18 6.16 -4.71 15.34
CA LEU A 18 5.19 -3.90 14.61
C LEU A 18 4.83 -4.59 13.30
N PRO A 19 3.55 -4.55 12.89
CA PRO A 19 3.12 -5.21 11.68
C PRO A 19 3.66 -4.50 10.42
N HIS A 20 3.95 -5.30 9.39
CA HIS A 20 4.25 -4.83 8.03
C HIS A 20 5.40 -3.81 7.93
N MET A 21 6.40 -3.87 8.81
CA MET A 21 7.56 -2.98 8.73
C MET A 21 8.29 -3.16 7.41
N LEU A 22 8.77 -2.05 6.84
CA LEU A 22 9.51 -2.11 5.58
C LEU A 22 10.82 -2.87 5.79
N PRO A 23 11.12 -3.92 5.01
CA PRO A 23 12.38 -4.64 5.11
C PRO A 23 13.54 -3.78 4.64
N ASP A 24 14.77 -4.19 4.94
CA ASP A 24 15.93 -3.64 4.25
C ASP A 24 16.01 -4.14 2.79
N ALA A 25 16.86 -3.50 2.00
CA ALA A 25 17.03 -3.82 0.59
C ALA A 25 17.52 -5.26 0.34
N THR A 26 18.34 -5.81 1.25
CA THR A 26 18.90 -7.15 1.14
C THR A 26 17.81 -8.20 1.34
N LEU A 27 17.00 -8.04 2.38
CA LEU A 27 15.87 -8.94 2.66
C LEU A 27 14.84 -8.90 1.53
N PHE A 28 14.48 -7.68 1.07
CA PHE A 28 13.54 -7.52 -0.05
C PHE A 28 14.07 -8.22 -1.32
N ALA A 29 15.32 -7.95 -1.71
CA ALA A 29 15.93 -8.55 -2.88
C ALA A 29 15.95 -10.10 -2.81
N ALA A 30 16.33 -10.65 -1.65
CA ALA A 30 16.37 -12.09 -1.44
C ALA A 30 14.98 -12.73 -1.56
N LYS A 31 13.96 -12.13 -0.93
CA LYS A 31 12.58 -12.63 -0.96
C LYS A 31 11.98 -12.56 -2.35
N VAL A 32 12.12 -11.43 -3.05
CA VAL A 32 11.60 -11.24 -4.41
C VAL A 32 12.29 -12.17 -5.40
N GLY A 33 13.61 -12.28 -5.33
CA GLY A 33 14.38 -13.18 -6.17
C GLY A 33 14.00 -14.65 -5.96
N ALA A 34 13.75 -15.07 -4.72
CA ALA A 34 13.29 -16.42 -4.39
C ALA A 34 11.91 -16.75 -5.00
N LEU A 35 11.06 -15.74 -5.21
CA LEU A 35 9.79 -15.86 -5.92
C LEU A 35 9.94 -15.95 -7.45
N GLY A 36 11.17 -15.93 -7.98
CA GLY A 36 11.43 -15.99 -9.41
C GLY A 36 11.20 -14.65 -10.14
N ILE A 37 11.21 -13.54 -9.43
CA ILE A 37 11.08 -12.19 -10.00
C ILE A 37 12.46 -11.57 -10.11
N GLY A 38 12.84 -11.10 -11.32
CA GLY A 38 14.07 -10.38 -11.61
C GLY A 38 13.81 -8.92 -12.02
N ASN A 39 14.88 -8.15 -12.21
CA ASN A 39 14.79 -6.72 -12.52
C ASN A 39 14.11 -6.40 -13.87
N ASP A 40 14.18 -7.32 -14.83
CA ASP A 40 13.58 -7.14 -16.17
C ASP A 40 12.09 -7.52 -16.22
N ASP A 41 11.55 -8.13 -15.16
CA ASP A 41 10.18 -8.58 -15.14
C ASP A 41 9.21 -7.41 -14.94
N LYS A 42 8.08 -7.45 -15.65
CA LYS A 42 6.94 -6.58 -15.34
C LYS A 42 6.10 -7.22 -14.24
N VAL A 43 5.94 -6.53 -13.13
CA VAL A 43 5.18 -7.00 -11.98
C VAL A 43 3.77 -6.40 -12.01
N ILE A 44 2.75 -7.24 -11.90
CA ILE A 44 1.36 -6.81 -11.71
C ILE A 44 0.89 -7.34 -10.36
N THR A 45 0.66 -6.44 -9.40
CA THR A 45 0.14 -6.82 -8.08
C THR A 45 -1.38 -6.88 -8.07
N TYR A 46 -1.94 -7.85 -7.38
CA TYR A 46 -3.37 -7.92 -7.09
C TYR A 46 -3.62 -8.70 -5.80
N ASP A 47 -4.79 -8.54 -5.21
CA ASP A 47 -5.24 -9.31 -4.05
C ASP A 47 -6.69 -9.79 -4.19
N ALA A 48 -7.17 -10.54 -3.21
CA ALA A 48 -8.52 -11.08 -3.20
C ALA A 48 -9.57 -10.09 -2.66
N SER A 49 -9.15 -8.98 -2.04
CA SER A 49 -10.04 -8.01 -1.38
C SER A 49 -10.50 -6.86 -2.27
N GLY A 50 -9.90 -6.71 -3.45
CA GLY A 50 -10.22 -5.62 -4.37
C GLY A 50 -9.11 -4.60 -4.57
N GLY A 51 -7.89 -4.88 -4.06
CA GLY A 51 -6.69 -4.21 -4.54
C GLY A 51 -6.14 -3.09 -3.69
N PHE A 52 -6.72 -2.82 -2.54
CA PHE A 52 -6.34 -1.62 -1.80
C PHE A 52 -5.71 -1.93 -0.44
N MET A 53 -5.21 -3.14 -0.30
CA MET A 53 -4.49 -3.60 0.89
C MET A 53 -3.13 -4.19 0.49
N ALA A 54 -3.03 -5.52 0.44
CA ALA A 54 -1.78 -6.20 0.15
C ALA A 54 -1.21 -5.85 -1.24
N ALA A 55 -2.08 -5.68 -2.26
CA ALA A 55 -1.64 -5.31 -3.60
C ALA A 55 -1.01 -3.91 -3.65
N ALA A 56 -1.62 -2.92 -3.01
CA ALA A 56 -1.08 -1.56 -2.92
C ALA A 56 0.23 -1.54 -2.14
N ARG A 57 0.30 -2.25 -1.01
CA ARG A 57 1.52 -2.39 -0.22
C ARG A 57 2.65 -3.02 -1.02
N ALA A 58 2.41 -4.11 -1.75
CA ALA A 58 3.41 -4.75 -2.59
C ALA A 58 3.88 -3.80 -3.70
N TRP A 59 2.95 -3.14 -4.41
CA TRP A 59 3.27 -2.14 -5.42
C TRP A 59 4.19 -1.04 -4.89
N TRP A 60 3.87 -0.47 -3.72
CA TRP A 60 4.68 0.57 -3.09
C TRP A 60 6.06 0.05 -2.70
N MET A 61 6.18 -1.17 -2.14
CA MET A 61 7.48 -1.76 -1.80
C MET A 61 8.39 -1.89 -3.02
N PHE A 62 7.88 -2.37 -4.16
CA PHE A 62 8.64 -2.42 -5.41
C PHE A 62 9.13 -1.03 -5.83
N ARG A 63 8.28 0.01 -5.71
CA ARG A 63 8.64 1.40 -6.00
C ARG A 63 9.73 1.92 -5.07
N VAL A 64 9.60 1.68 -3.77
CA VAL A 64 10.62 2.07 -2.76
C VAL A 64 11.97 1.46 -3.11
N PHE A 65 12.00 0.19 -3.53
CA PHE A 65 13.23 -0.51 -3.89
C PHE A 65 13.64 -0.36 -5.37
N GLY A 66 13.14 0.70 -6.02
CA GLY A 66 13.61 1.14 -7.33
C GLY A 66 13.09 0.35 -8.53
N HIS A 67 12.17 -0.60 -8.33
CA HIS A 67 11.56 -1.35 -9.43
C HIS A 67 10.34 -0.59 -9.98
N GLU A 68 10.55 0.14 -11.07
CA GLU A 68 9.51 1.02 -11.66
C GLU A 68 8.52 0.25 -12.55
N ASN A 69 8.91 -0.92 -13.07
CA ASN A 69 8.05 -1.73 -13.94
C ASN A 69 7.02 -2.54 -13.16
N VAL A 70 6.29 -1.86 -12.29
CA VAL A 70 5.26 -2.42 -11.43
C VAL A 70 3.95 -1.66 -11.58
N ALA A 71 2.83 -2.39 -11.63
CA ALA A 71 1.49 -1.82 -11.65
C ALA A 71 0.53 -2.64 -10.78
N MET A 72 -0.57 -2.03 -10.37
CA MET A 72 -1.64 -2.71 -9.64
C MET A 72 -2.83 -2.97 -10.57
N LEU A 73 -3.41 -4.16 -10.49
CA LEU A 73 -4.60 -4.51 -11.26
C LEU A 73 -5.83 -3.81 -10.68
N ASN A 74 -6.43 -2.90 -11.44
CA ASN A 74 -7.59 -2.15 -10.99
C ASN A 74 -8.82 -3.07 -10.78
N GLY A 75 -9.37 -3.10 -9.55
CA GLY A 75 -10.44 -4.00 -9.11
C GLY A 75 -10.01 -5.43 -8.80
N CYS A 76 -8.73 -5.76 -8.96
CA CYS A 76 -8.08 -7.01 -8.56
C CYS A 76 -8.88 -8.29 -8.89
N LEU A 77 -8.83 -9.30 -8.00
CA LEU A 77 -9.53 -10.57 -8.22
C LEU A 77 -11.06 -10.43 -8.28
N PRO A 78 -11.73 -9.60 -7.48
CA PRO A 78 -13.20 -9.45 -7.59
C PRO A 78 -13.66 -9.02 -8.97
N LYS A 79 -13.00 -8.03 -9.58
CA LYS A 79 -13.32 -7.59 -10.95
C LYS A 79 -12.99 -8.67 -11.99
N TRP A 80 -11.86 -9.34 -11.84
CA TRP A 80 -11.44 -10.45 -12.70
C TRP A 80 -12.50 -11.56 -12.77
N LEU A 81 -13.06 -11.92 -11.58
CA LEU A 81 -14.13 -12.91 -11.47
C LEU A 81 -15.46 -12.40 -12.06
N LYS A 82 -15.82 -11.14 -11.78
CA LYS A 82 -17.03 -10.49 -12.33
C LYS A 82 -17.02 -10.50 -13.88
N GLU A 83 -15.83 -10.38 -14.47
CA GLU A 83 -15.63 -10.42 -15.93
C GLU A 83 -15.49 -11.85 -16.48
N ASN A 84 -15.69 -12.88 -15.66
CA ASN A 84 -15.53 -14.30 -16.04
C ASN A 84 -14.17 -14.61 -16.68
N ARG A 85 -13.10 -13.96 -16.22
CA ARG A 85 -11.76 -14.22 -16.76
C ARG A 85 -11.21 -15.54 -16.21
N PRO A 86 -10.27 -16.19 -16.93
CA PRO A 86 -9.71 -17.48 -16.53
C PRO A 86 -9.07 -17.43 -15.15
N THR A 87 -9.35 -18.45 -14.35
CA THR A 87 -8.74 -18.69 -13.03
C THR A 87 -8.14 -20.09 -12.99
N GLU A 88 -7.29 -20.31 -12.01
CA GLU A 88 -6.79 -21.63 -11.64
C GLU A 88 -6.90 -21.79 -10.12
N SER A 89 -6.87 -23.03 -9.66
CA SER A 89 -6.89 -23.41 -8.25
C SER A 89 -5.80 -24.44 -7.97
N GLY A 90 -5.44 -24.60 -6.70
CA GLY A 90 -4.40 -25.53 -6.28
C GLY A 90 -3.13 -24.78 -5.80
N ALA A 91 -1.98 -25.45 -5.84
CA ALA A 91 -0.73 -24.86 -5.43
C ALA A 91 -0.35 -23.69 -6.36
N ALA A 92 0.07 -22.57 -5.76
CA ALA A 92 0.56 -21.43 -6.54
C ALA A 92 1.80 -21.83 -7.36
N ALA A 93 2.02 -21.14 -8.48
CA ALA A 93 3.23 -21.30 -9.26
C ALA A 93 4.47 -21.04 -8.40
N SER A 94 5.48 -21.88 -8.57
CA SER A 94 6.79 -21.73 -7.91
C SER A 94 7.88 -21.68 -8.99
N PRO A 95 8.11 -20.50 -9.59
CA PRO A 95 9.13 -20.35 -10.61
C PRO A 95 10.53 -20.61 -10.05
N ALA A 96 11.49 -20.90 -10.93
CA ALA A 96 12.89 -20.96 -10.54
C ALA A 96 13.35 -19.59 -10.00
N PRO A 97 14.12 -19.55 -8.91
CA PRO A 97 14.65 -18.30 -8.36
C PRO A 97 15.43 -17.51 -9.41
N LYS A 98 15.30 -16.17 -9.35
CA LYS A 98 16.08 -15.22 -10.13
C LYS A 98 16.90 -14.33 -9.22
N VAL A 99 17.85 -13.62 -9.80
CA VAL A 99 18.52 -12.52 -9.11
C VAL A 99 17.63 -11.28 -9.22
N PHE A 100 17.29 -10.70 -8.07
CA PHE A 100 16.69 -9.37 -8.00
C PHE A 100 17.70 -8.46 -7.29
N ALA A 101 18.09 -7.38 -7.93
CA ALA A 101 19.05 -6.42 -7.38
C ALA A 101 18.32 -5.10 -7.03
N VAL A 102 18.49 -4.63 -5.80
CA VAL A 102 18.09 -3.29 -5.39
C VAL A 102 19.25 -2.35 -5.63
N GLU A 103 19.23 -1.63 -6.75
CA GLU A 103 20.29 -0.69 -7.12
C GLU A 103 20.17 0.64 -6.36
N ARG A 104 18.94 1.03 -6.00
CA ARG A 104 18.65 2.22 -5.19
C ARG A 104 17.40 2.00 -4.34
N THR A 105 17.36 2.66 -3.19
CA THR A 105 16.17 2.77 -2.37
C THR A 105 15.67 4.23 -2.41
N ASP A 106 14.40 4.41 -2.77
CA ASP A 106 13.77 5.74 -2.78
C ASP A 106 13.16 6.04 -1.40
N PHE A 107 13.96 6.58 -0.52
CA PHE A 107 13.49 7.03 0.80
C PHE A 107 12.60 8.28 0.74
N GLY A 108 12.45 8.92 -0.41
CA GLY A 108 11.45 9.97 -0.63
C GLY A 108 10.02 9.46 -0.48
N LEU A 109 9.82 8.15 -0.70
CA LEU A 109 8.52 7.47 -0.53
C LEU A 109 8.28 6.94 0.90
N VAL A 110 9.15 7.28 1.85
CA VAL A 110 9.08 6.79 3.25
C VAL A 110 9.23 7.96 4.21
N ARG A 111 8.49 7.95 5.31
CA ARG A 111 8.69 8.86 6.44
C ARG A 111 8.88 8.05 7.71
N SER A 112 9.91 8.39 8.49
CA SER A 112 10.09 7.82 9.83
C SER A 112 9.15 8.49 10.84
N VAL A 113 8.99 7.87 12.01
CA VAL A 113 8.18 8.44 13.10
C VAL A 113 8.76 9.79 13.55
N GLU A 114 10.09 9.94 13.59
CA GLU A 114 10.77 11.18 13.96
C GLU A 114 10.48 12.30 12.95
N GLN A 115 10.46 11.96 11.64
CA GLN A 115 10.11 12.93 10.60
C GLN A 115 8.66 13.37 10.70
N VAL A 116 7.73 12.44 10.98
CA VAL A 116 6.32 12.77 11.16
C VAL A 116 6.13 13.61 12.44
N LEU A 117 6.81 13.29 13.54
CA LEU A 117 6.76 14.07 14.76
C LEU A 117 7.28 15.50 14.53
N ALA A 118 8.42 15.66 13.88
CA ALA A 118 8.96 16.98 13.54
C ALA A 118 8.01 17.77 12.63
N ASN A 119 7.30 17.09 11.73
CA ASN A 119 6.34 17.73 10.83
C ASN A 119 5.09 18.28 11.53
N ILE A 120 4.73 17.80 12.72
CA ILE A 120 3.60 18.35 13.50
C ILE A 120 3.81 19.85 13.77
N GLU A 121 5.05 20.26 14.05
CA GLU A 121 5.40 21.66 14.26
C GLU A 121 5.74 22.38 12.95
N ALA A 122 6.55 21.74 12.10
CA ALA A 122 7.07 22.33 10.87
C ALA A 122 5.99 22.55 9.80
N ARG A 123 4.99 21.65 9.74
CA ARG A 123 3.90 21.64 8.73
C ARG A 123 4.40 21.78 7.29
N ALA A 124 5.55 21.18 7.01
CA ALA A 124 6.15 21.19 5.68
C ALA A 124 5.44 20.22 4.72
N ASP A 125 5.02 19.06 5.24
CA ASP A 125 4.25 18.06 4.52
C ASP A 125 2.80 18.02 5.08
N GLN A 126 1.81 17.89 4.20
CA GLN A 126 0.44 17.58 4.61
C GLN A 126 0.36 16.10 5.00
N VAL A 127 -0.22 15.78 6.14
CA VAL A 127 -0.45 14.39 6.54
C VAL A 127 -1.90 14.02 6.25
N VAL A 128 -2.14 12.95 5.50
CA VAL A 128 -3.47 12.41 5.25
C VAL A 128 -3.60 11.02 5.87
N ASP A 129 -4.67 10.83 6.65
CA ASP A 129 -5.02 9.55 7.25
C ASP A 129 -6.06 8.84 6.38
N ALA A 130 -5.68 7.67 5.87
CA ALA A 130 -6.51 6.85 4.98
C ALA A 130 -7.52 5.94 5.72
N ARG A 131 -7.55 5.96 7.06
CA ARG A 131 -8.53 5.19 7.84
C ARG A 131 -9.93 5.80 7.71
N ASN A 132 -10.96 5.00 8.03
CA ASN A 132 -12.32 5.53 8.08
C ASN A 132 -12.46 6.67 9.10
N ALA A 133 -13.46 7.53 8.89
CA ALA A 133 -13.68 8.74 9.69
C ALA A 133 -13.88 8.46 11.20
N ALA A 134 -14.49 7.33 11.57
CA ALA A 134 -14.72 7.00 12.98
C ALA A 134 -13.41 6.62 13.71
N ARG A 135 -12.47 5.90 13.06
CA ARG A 135 -11.14 5.63 13.60
C ARG A 135 -10.31 6.91 13.66
N PHE A 136 -10.37 7.75 12.63
CA PHE A 136 -9.73 9.05 12.62
C PHE A 136 -10.20 9.93 13.78
N ALA A 137 -11.51 10.01 14.01
CA ALA A 137 -12.11 10.78 15.11
C ALA A 137 -11.87 10.16 16.51
N GLY A 138 -11.33 8.93 16.61
CA GLY A 138 -11.18 8.23 17.87
C GLY A 138 -12.50 7.77 18.50
N THR A 139 -13.55 7.63 17.71
CA THR A 139 -14.89 7.16 18.17
C THR A 139 -15.10 5.65 17.93
N MET A 140 -14.15 5.01 17.24
CA MET A 140 -14.15 3.57 17.01
C MET A 140 -12.80 2.99 17.49
N PRO A 141 -12.80 1.80 18.14
CA PRO A 141 -11.55 1.15 18.55
C PRO A 141 -10.73 0.72 17.34
N GLU A 142 -9.41 0.62 17.54
CA GLU A 142 -8.51 0.02 16.57
C GLU A 142 -8.66 -1.52 16.57
N PRO A 143 -8.41 -2.20 15.43
CA PRO A 143 -8.49 -3.66 15.34
C PRO A 143 -7.44 -4.42 16.18
N TRP A 144 -6.44 -3.73 16.67
CA TRP A 144 -5.34 -4.24 17.50
C TRP A 144 -5.11 -3.32 18.70
N PRO A 145 -4.44 -3.81 19.74
CA PRO A 145 -4.12 -3.00 20.91
C PRO A 145 -3.29 -1.77 20.57
N VAL A 146 -3.72 -0.61 21.04
CA VAL A 146 -2.99 0.67 20.93
C VAL A 146 -3.13 1.46 22.22
N ASP A 147 -2.13 2.24 22.55
CA ASP A 147 -2.16 3.10 23.76
C ASP A 147 -3.06 4.32 23.57
N LYS A 148 -3.25 4.77 22.35
CA LYS A 148 -4.01 5.97 22.01
C LYS A 148 -4.87 5.77 20.77
N ILE A 149 -6.08 6.32 20.78
CA ILE A 149 -6.97 6.40 19.63
C ILE A 149 -7.03 7.83 19.11
N GLY A 150 -7.50 8.02 17.89
CA GLY A 150 -7.56 9.31 17.21
C GLY A 150 -6.56 9.40 16.07
N HIS A 151 -6.01 10.56 15.79
CA HIS A 151 -5.18 10.83 14.62
C HIS A 151 -3.95 11.69 14.94
N ILE A 152 -3.00 11.76 14.00
CA ILE A 152 -1.82 12.60 14.08
C ILE A 152 -2.26 14.07 14.08
N PRO A 153 -1.82 14.92 15.04
CA PRO A 153 -2.23 16.32 15.11
C PRO A 153 -1.99 17.06 13.79
N GLY A 154 -3.04 17.72 13.29
CA GLY A 154 -3.01 18.46 12.03
C GLY A 154 -3.17 17.63 10.77
N SER A 155 -3.37 16.30 10.87
CA SER A 155 -3.67 15.48 9.71
C SER A 155 -5.09 15.70 9.19
N LEU A 156 -5.27 15.50 7.89
CA LEU A 156 -6.54 15.47 7.20
C LEU A 156 -7.03 14.02 7.08
N ASN A 157 -8.32 13.83 6.90
CA ASN A 157 -8.87 12.49 6.69
C ASN A 157 -9.39 12.33 5.26
N LEU A 158 -8.88 11.33 4.56
CA LEU A 158 -9.41 10.86 3.28
C LEU A 158 -9.43 9.33 3.32
N PRO A 159 -10.54 8.72 3.73
CA PRO A 159 -10.67 7.29 3.75
C PRO A 159 -10.35 6.68 2.38
N PHE A 160 -9.48 5.66 2.34
CA PHE A 160 -9.06 5.05 1.08
C PHE A 160 -10.24 4.53 0.25
N ASP A 161 -11.30 4.09 0.90
CA ASP A 161 -12.51 3.56 0.27
C ASP A 161 -13.41 4.63 -0.38
N GLU A 162 -13.18 5.92 -0.10
CA GLU A 162 -13.79 7.03 -0.83
C GLU A 162 -13.24 7.20 -2.25
N LEU A 163 -12.08 6.63 -2.52
CA LEU A 163 -11.44 6.67 -3.84
C LEU A 163 -11.92 5.54 -4.76
N MET A 164 -12.86 4.71 -4.28
CA MET A 164 -13.24 3.46 -4.92
C MET A 164 -14.73 3.39 -5.24
N ASP A 165 -15.05 2.76 -6.37
CA ASP A 165 -16.40 2.40 -6.75
C ASP A 165 -16.76 1.04 -6.14
N LYS A 166 -17.44 1.07 -4.99
CA LYS A 166 -17.84 -0.13 -4.24
C LYS A 166 -18.88 -0.97 -4.99
N ASP A 167 -19.64 -0.35 -5.86
CA ASP A 167 -20.67 -1.02 -6.66
C ASP A 167 -20.10 -1.71 -7.90
N ASN A 168 -18.88 -1.31 -8.28
CA ASN A 168 -18.17 -1.87 -9.43
C ASN A 168 -16.88 -2.61 -9.06
N ALA A 169 -16.99 -3.57 -8.15
CA ALA A 169 -15.87 -4.43 -7.74
C ALA A 169 -14.64 -3.67 -7.21
N ASN A 170 -14.87 -2.57 -6.51
CA ASN A 170 -13.83 -1.73 -5.92
C ASN A 170 -12.79 -1.21 -6.92
N VAL A 171 -13.16 -0.95 -8.17
CA VAL A 171 -12.27 -0.23 -9.07
C VAL A 171 -12.04 1.21 -8.56
N MET A 172 -10.92 1.79 -8.91
CA MET A 172 -10.73 3.22 -8.66
C MET A 172 -11.80 4.03 -9.38
N ARG A 173 -12.34 5.03 -8.72
CA ARG A 173 -13.28 5.98 -9.32
C ARG A 173 -12.63 6.72 -10.49
N PRO A 174 -13.40 7.34 -11.37
CA PRO A 174 -12.88 8.26 -12.39
C PRO A 174 -11.99 9.34 -11.78
N ALA A 175 -11.00 9.79 -12.54
CA ALA A 175 -10.00 10.73 -12.03
C ALA A 175 -10.57 12.06 -11.53
N ASP A 176 -11.64 12.54 -12.16
CA ASP A 176 -12.36 13.76 -11.75
C ASP A 176 -13.09 13.60 -10.42
N GLU A 177 -13.67 12.41 -10.16
CA GLU A 177 -14.30 12.09 -8.87
C GLU A 177 -13.25 11.95 -7.76
N ILE A 178 -12.10 11.28 -8.05
CA ILE A 178 -10.97 11.21 -7.12
C ILE A 178 -10.47 12.61 -6.79
N ALA A 179 -10.26 13.45 -7.81
CA ALA A 179 -9.83 14.83 -7.61
C ALA A 179 -10.85 15.65 -6.80
N ALA A 180 -12.15 15.37 -6.95
CA ALA A 180 -13.18 16.00 -6.14
C ALA A 180 -13.11 15.56 -4.67
N ALA A 181 -12.93 14.26 -4.40
CA ALA A 181 -12.76 13.71 -3.05
C ALA A 181 -11.51 14.29 -2.35
N VAL A 182 -10.39 14.36 -3.06
CA VAL A 182 -9.14 14.96 -2.56
C VAL A 182 -9.36 16.43 -2.20
N ARG A 183 -9.98 17.23 -3.07
CA ARG A 183 -10.29 18.63 -2.74
C ARG A 183 -11.24 18.76 -1.56
N ALA A 184 -12.26 17.89 -1.49
CA ALA A 184 -13.21 17.89 -0.37
C ALA A 184 -12.57 17.58 0.98
N SER A 185 -11.51 16.77 1.00
CA SER A 185 -10.73 16.48 2.21
C SER A 185 -9.86 17.66 2.69
N GLY A 186 -9.73 18.71 1.88
CA GLY A 186 -8.89 19.86 2.19
C GLY A 186 -7.41 19.69 1.79
N LEU A 187 -7.06 18.61 1.10
CA LEU A 187 -5.69 18.39 0.60
C LEU A 187 -5.39 19.31 -0.58
N ASP A 188 -4.19 19.89 -0.55
CA ASP A 188 -3.58 20.59 -1.66
C ASP A 188 -2.65 19.65 -2.43
N THR A 189 -3.01 19.33 -3.66
CA THR A 189 -2.24 18.41 -4.51
C THR A 189 -0.93 19.00 -5.03
N ASP A 190 -0.73 20.30 -4.92
CA ASP A 190 0.50 20.98 -5.34
C ASP A 190 1.55 21.03 -4.22
N ALA A 191 1.18 20.61 -3.01
CA ALA A 191 2.08 20.52 -1.86
C ALA A 191 2.42 19.06 -1.51
N PRO A 192 3.56 18.79 -0.84
CA PRO A 192 3.94 17.44 -0.42
C PRO A 192 2.90 16.78 0.48
N ILE A 193 2.64 15.49 0.24
CA ILE A 193 1.65 14.71 0.99
C ILE A 193 2.34 13.48 1.59
N VAL A 194 2.11 13.25 2.88
CA VAL A 194 2.46 12.02 3.60
C VAL A 194 1.18 11.25 3.91
N THR A 195 1.10 10.02 3.44
CA THR A 195 -0.05 9.15 3.72
C THR A 195 0.19 8.33 4.99
N SER A 196 -0.86 8.13 5.77
CA SER A 196 -0.83 7.36 7.01
C SER A 196 -2.07 6.47 7.12
N CYS A 197 -1.93 5.34 7.78
CA CYS A 197 -3.06 4.48 8.16
C CYS A 197 -2.77 3.73 9.47
N GLY A 198 -3.44 2.59 9.71
CA GLY A 198 -3.25 1.82 10.94
C GLY A 198 -2.07 0.85 10.91
N SER A 199 -1.80 0.22 9.78
CA SER A 199 -0.79 -0.86 9.66
C SER A 199 0.17 -0.68 8.47
N GLY A 200 0.14 0.47 7.81
CA GLY A 200 0.98 0.75 6.65
C GLY A 200 0.63 -0.05 5.40
N VAL A 201 -0.63 -0.46 5.24
CA VAL A 201 -1.09 -1.28 4.10
C VAL A 201 -1.97 -0.49 3.14
N THR A 202 -2.82 0.41 3.66
CA THR A 202 -3.82 1.16 2.87
C THR A 202 -3.49 2.63 2.62
N ALA A 203 -2.38 3.11 3.16
CA ALA A 203 -1.94 4.50 3.04
C ALA A 203 -1.23 4.77 1.71
#